data_318fe8d3e482e14ed602a353f2db70a7
#
_entry.id   318fe8d3e482e14ed602a353f2db70a7
#
_cell.length_a   1.000
_cell.length_b   1.000
_cell.length_c   1.000
_cell.angle_alpha   90.00
_cell.angle_beta   90.00
_cell.angle_gamma   90.00
#
_symmetry.space_group_name_H-M   'P 1'
#
loop_
_entity.id
_entity.type
_entity.pdbx_description
1 polymer ?
#
loop_
_entity_poly.entity_id
_entity_poly.type
_entity_poly.pdbx_seq_one_letter_code
_entity_poly.pdbx_strand_id
1 'polypeptide(L)'
;MSAAPQLHMVRVDIDPAHEEAFNAWYDAVHVPALLACPGWLSAKRFVSLEGGPKYAAIYEVAGDWVYDTPEFHAVKGFMEFTPHVSNFMRQRFAPFATSEN
;
A
#
# COMPACT_ATOMS: atom_id res chain seq x y z
N MET A 1 -23.09 -6.45 12.01
CA MET A 1 -22.08 -5.44 12.35
C MET A 1 -20.78 -5.73 11.65
N SER A 2 -20.25 -4.75 11.00
CA SER A 2 -19.01 -4.96 10.26
C SER A 2 -17.82 -4.64 11.14
N ALA A 3 -16.72 -5.35 10.91
CA ALA A 3 -15.47 -5.04 11.57
C ALA A 3 -14.92 -3.72 11.04
N ALA A 4 -14.18 -3.00 11.88
CA ALA A 4 -13.47 -1.83 11.45
C ALA A 4 -12.39 -2.22 10.44
N PRO A 5 -12.07 -1.35 9.47
CA PRO A 5 -11.03 -1.64 8.51
C PRO A 5 -9.67 -1.84 9.17
N GLN A 6 -8.85 -2.65 8.53
CA GLN A 6 -7.45 -2.76 8.89
C GLN A 6 -6.64 -1.78 8.03
N LEU A 7 -5.44 -1.47 8.49
CA LEU A 7 -4.51 -0.67 7.70
C LEU A 7 -3.43 -1.56 7.11
N HIS A 8 -3.07 -1.25 5.88
CA HIS A 8 -1.97 -1.90 5.17
C HIS A 8 -0.99 -0.80 4.78
N MET A 9 0.23 -0.85 5.32
CA MET A 9 1.23 0.18 5.05
C MET A 9 2.40 -0.42 4.31
N VAL A 10 2.82 0.25 3.26
CA VAL A 10 4.03 -0.09 2.51
C VAL A 10 4.95 1.12 2.52
N ARG A 11 6.23 0.89 2.84
CA ARG A 11 7.26 1.92 2.74
C ARG A 11 8.36 1.42 1.84
N VAL A 12 8.92 2.33 1.03
CA VAL A 12 9.99 1.99 0.08
C VAL A 12 10.88 3.19 -0.15
N ASP A 13 12.11 2.90 -0.56
CA ASP A 13 12.97 3.84 -1.28
C ASP A 13 12.98 3.45 -2.74
N ILE A 14 13.25 4.42 -3.60
CA ILE A 14 13.35 4.22 -5.05
C ILE A 14 14.63 4.88 -5.55
N ASP A 15 15.30 4.21 -6.49
CA ASP A 15 16.47 4.77 -7.14
C ASP A 15 16.10 6.14 -7.73
N PRO A 16 16.87 7.20 -7.41
CA PRO A 16 16.55 8.54 -7.90
C PRO A 16 16.40 8.64 -9.42
N ALA A 17 17.12 7.80 -10.16
CA ALA A 17 17.01 7.81 -11.62
C ALA A 17 15.63 7.36 -12.11
N HIS A 18 14.87 6.67 -11.28
CA HIS A 18 13.55 6.14 -11.63
C HIS A 18 12.43 6.75 -10.79
N GLU A 19 12.75 7.72 -9.95
CA GLU A 19 11.82 8.20 -8.93
C GLU A 19 10.60 8.89 -9.54
N GLU A 20 10.83 9.75 -10.52
CA GLU A 20 9.72 10.47 -11.15
C GLU A 20 8.77 9.51 -11.86
N ALA A 21 9.32 8.59 -12.63
CA ALA A 21 8.50 7.60 -13.33
C ALA A 21 7.77 6.68 -12.36
N PHE A 22 8.43 6.30 -11.27
CA PHE A 22 7.83 5.45 -10.23
C PHE A 22 6.63 6.14 -9.60
N ASN A 23 6.77 7.40 -9.22
CA ASN A 23 5.67 8.13 -8.60
C ASN A 23 4.50 8.32 -9.57
N ALA A 24 4.78 8.61 -10.83
CA ALA A 24 3.73 8.73 -11.83
C ALA A 24 2.98 7.41 -12.01
N TRP A 25 3.71 6.31 -12.10
CA TRP A 25 3.11 4.99 -12.22
C TRP A 25 2.29 4.65 -10.97
N TYR A 26 2.84 4.93 -9.79
CA TYR A 26 2.19 4.58 -8.54
C TYR A 26 0.83 5.26 -8.44
N ASP A 27 0.78 6.55 -8.76
CA ASP A 27 -0.46 7.33 -8.64
C ASP A 27 -1.45 7.04 -9.77
N ALA A 28 -0.97 6.81 -10.98
CA ALA A 28 -1.84 6.67 -12.14
C ALA A 28 -2.28 5.22 -12.38
N VAL A 29 -1.48 4.25 -11.97
CA VAL A 29 -1.71 2.84 -12.30
C VAL A 29 -1.87 1.99 -11.06
N HIS A 30 -0.88 2.01 -10.16
CA HIS A 30 -0.82 1.04 -9.06
C HIS A 30 -1.93 1.27 -8.03
N VAL A 31 -2.10 2.50 -7.56
CA VAL A 31 -3.14 2.81 -6.57
C VAL A 31 -4.53 2.54 -7.14
N PRO A 32 -4.87 3.01 -8.34
CA PRO A 32 -6.19 2.67 -8.90
C PRO A 32 -6.41 1.17 -9.08
N ALA A 33 -5.35 0.43 -9.47
CA ALA A 33 -5.48 -1.02 -9.64
C ALA A 33 -5.76 -1.71 -8.31
N LEU A 34 -5.09 -1.29 -7.23
CA LEU A 34 -5.36 -1.84 -5.91
C LEU A 34 -6.77 -1.48 -5.43
N LEU A 35 -7.20 -0.24 -5.66
CA LEU A 35 -8.55 0.18 -5.23
C LEU A 35 -9.64 -0.52 -6.02
N ALA A 36 -9.34 -1.08 -7.18
CA ALA A 36 -10.29 -1.90 -7.93
C ALA A 36 -10.40 -3.32 -7.38
N CYS A 37 -9.49 -3.72 -6.50
CA CYS A 37 -9.53 -5.06 -5.91
C CYS A 37 -10.58 -5.13 -4.81
N PRO A 38 -11.26 -6.29 -4.67
CA PRO A 38 -12.26 -6.44 -3.62
C PRO A 38 -11.69 -6.18 -2.23
N GLY A 39 -12.36 -5.35 -1.46
CA GLY A 39 -11.98 -5.08 -0.08
C GLY A 39 -10.93 -4.02 0.12
N TRP A 40 -10.36 -3.45 -0.93
CA TRP A 40 -9.41 -2.34 -0.85
C TRP A 40 -10.20 -1.04 -0.88
N LEU A 41 -10.29 -0.38 0.27
CA LEU A 41 -11.31 0.66 0.50
C LEU A 41 -10.80 2.06 0.25
N SER A 42 -9.54 2.34 0.57
CA SER A 42 -8.96 3.66 0.39
C SER A 42 -7.45 3.56 0.29
N ALA A 43 -6.82 4.61 -0.23
CA ALA A 43 -5.37 4.67 -0.36
C ALA A 43 -4.92 6.11 -0.20
N LYS A 44 -3.76 6.30 0.46
CA LYS A 44 -3.16 7.60 0.57
C LYS A 44 -1.65 7.46 0.59
N ARG A 45 -0.96 8.32 -0.14
CA ARG A 45 0.49 8.29 -0.21
C ARG A 45 1.08 9.41 0.62
N PHE A 46 2.25 9.14 1.19
CA PHE A 46 2.96 10.06 2.08
C PHE A 46 4.45 10.05 1.75
N VAL A 47 5.13 11.13 2.11
CA VAL A 47 6.58 11.20 2.09
C VAL A 47 7.06 11.35 3.52
N SER A 48 8.14 10.64 3.87
CA SER A 48 8.68 10.69 5.23
C SER A 48 9.34 12.04 5.49
N LEU A 49 9.12 12.58 6.67
CA LEU A 49 9.73 13.83 7.10
C LEU A 49 10.94 13.59 8.03
N GLU A 50 11.16 12.34 8.48
CA GLU A 50 12.14 12.07 9.54
C GLU A 50 13.00 10.85 9.24
N GLY A 51 13.22 10.53 7.98
CA GLY A 51 14.07 9.42 7.63
C GLY A 51 13.32 8.10 7.47
N GLY A 52 14.08 6.99 7.44
CA GLY A 52 13.53 5.71 7.05
C GLY A 52 13.26 5.69 5.55
N PRO A 53 12.55 4.68 5.04
CA PRO A 53 12.18 4.67 3.63
C PRO A 53 11.36 5.90 3.29
N LYS A 54 11.65 6.50 2.15
CA LYS A 54 11.15 7.84 1.81
C LYS A 54 9.65 7.89 1.59
N TYR A 55 9.09 6.87 0.92
CA TYR A 55 7.69 6.89 0.52
C TYR A 55 6.88 5.90 1.33
N ALA A 56 5.65 6.29 1.65
CA ALA A 56 4.70 5.41 2.31
C ALA A 56 3.38 5.45 1.56
N ALA A 57 2.73 4.31 1.47
CA ALA A 57 1.36 4.21 1.00
C ALA A 57 0.56 3.50 2.08
N ILE A 58 -0.54 4.09 2.47
CA ILE A 58 -1.40 3.54 3.52
C ILE A 58 -2.77 3.28 2.92
N TYR A 59 -3.23 2.05 3.10
CA TYR A 59 -4.50 1.60 2.56
C TYR A 59 -5.39 1.14 3.70
N GLU A 60 -6.70 1.40 3.56
CA GLU A 60 -7.69 0.70 4.38
C GLU A 60 -8.15 -0.53 3.63
N VAL A 61 -8.17 -1.67 4.32
CA VAL A 61 -8.61 -2.93 3.72
C VAL A 61 -9.66 -3.56 4.63
N ALA A 62 -10.59 -4.31 4.03
CA ALA A 62 -11.74 -4.84 4.76
C ALA A 62 -11.39 -5.98 5.71
N GLY A 63 -10.33 -6.73 5.44
CA GLY A 63 -9.92 -7.85 6.27
C GLY A 63 -8.83 -8.65 5.61
N ASP A 64 -8.44 -9.74 6.26
CA ASP A 64 -7.33 -10.58 5.80
C ASP A 64 -7.56 -11.19 4.43
N TRP A 65 -8.82 -11.45 4.08
CA TRP A 65 -9.17 -12.13 2.83
C TRP A 65 -8.78 -11.34 1.58
N VAL A 66 -8.54 -10.02 1.73
CA VAL A 66 -8.25 -9.17 0.56
C VAL A 66 -6.95 -9.57 -0.13
N TYR A 67 -6.06 -10.27 0.56
CA TYR A 67 -4.77 -10.71 -0.01
C TYR A 67 -4.90 -12.02 -0.79
N ASP A 68 -6.04 -12.68 -0.72
CA ASP A 68 -6.23 -14.00 -1.31
C ASP A 68 -7.04 -13.97 -2.60
N THR A 69 -7.38 -12.78 -3.10
CA THR A 69 -8.19 -12.69 -4.31
C THR A 69 -7.29 -12.75 -5.55
N PRO A 70 -7.80 -13.29 -6.67
CA PRO A 70 -7.03 -13.26 -7.90
C PRO A 70 -6.77 -11.85 -8.40
N GLU A 71 -7.68 -10.93 -8.14
CA GLU A 71 -7.50 -9.53 -8.52
C GLU A 71 -6.27 -8.94 -7.85
N PHE A 72 -6.11 -9.17 -6.53
CA PHE A 72 -4.94 -8.66 -5.82
C PHE A 72 -3.65 -9.32 -6.34
N HIS A 73 -3.67 -10.63 -6.54
CA HIS A 73 -2.48 -11.33 -7.03
C HIS A 73 -2.03 -10.82 -8.39
N ALA A 74 -2.96 -10.33 -9.21
CA ALA A 74 -2.62 -9.81 -10.54
C ALA A 74 -1.93 -8.45 -10.49
N VAL A 75 -2.14 -7.66 -9.40
CA VAL A 75 -1.65 -6.26 -9.37
C VAL A 75 -0.63 -5.99 -8.27
N LYS A 76 -0.38 -6.93 -7.37
CA LYS A 76 0.54 -6.70 -6.27
C LYS A 76 1.98 -6.52 -6.77
N GLY A 77 2.79 -5.83 -5.95
CA GLY A 77 4.20 -5.65 -6.25
C GLY A 77 4.46 -4.37 -7.04
N PHE A 78 5.68 -4.23 -7.52
CA PHE A 78 6.13 -2.98 -8.12
C PHE A 78 6.41 -3.12 -9.62
N MET A 79 6.04 -4.25 -10.23
CA MET A 79 6.13 -4.49 -11.67
C MET A 79 7.55 -4.20 -12.18
N GLU A 80 7.68 -3.39 -13.23
CA GLU A 80 8.99 -3.09 -13.81
C GLU A 80 9.90 -2.30 -12.87
N PHE A 81 9.37 -1.69 -11.81
CA PHE A 81 10.18 -0.92 -10.87
C PHE A 81 10.81 -1.77 -9.78
N THR A 82 10.48 -3.05 -9.70
CA THR A 82 10.99 -3.94 -8.65
C THR A 82 12.52 -3.89 -8.50
N PRO A 83 13.33 -3.91 -9.58
CA PRO A 83 14.79 -3.86 -9.40
C PRO A 83 15.29 -2.53 -8.86
N HIS A 84 14.49 -1.49 -8.87
CA HIS A 84 14.90 -0.14 -8.47
C HIS A 84 14.36 0.25 -7.09
N VAL A 85 13.55 -0.61 -6.47
CA VAL A 85 12.99 -0.41 -5.14
C VAL A 85 13.93 -1.01 -4.11
N SER A 86 14.12 -0.30 -2.99
CA SER A 86 14.93 -0.80 -1.88
C SER A 86 14.25 -0.48 -0.56
N ASN A 87 14.76 -1.12 0.50
CA ASN A 87 14.30 -0.89 1.87
C ASN A 87 12.80 -1.09 2.04
N PHE A 88 12.26 -2.05 1.32
CA PHE A 88 10.83 -2.37 1.38
C PHE A 88 10.44 -2.76 2.79
N MET A 89 9.35 -2.16 3.27
CA MET A 89 8.75 -2.50 4.54
C MET A 89 7.24 -2.58 4.35
N ARG A 90 6.64 -3.62 4.86
CA ARG A 90 5.19 -3.76 4.87
C ARG A 90 4.73 -4.07 6.27
N GLN A 91 3.73 -3.35 6.74
CA GLN A 91 3.12 -3.62 8.03
C GLN A 91 1.61 -3.55 7.92
N ARG A 92 0.95 -4.31 8.76
CA ARG A 92 -0.49 -4.33 8.85
C ARG A 92 -0.89 -3.98 10.27
N PHE A 93 -1.99 -3.26 10.38
CA PHE A 93 -2.50 -2.82 11.68
C PHE A 93 -3.98 -3.14 11.76
N ALA A 94 -4.40 -3.69 12.89
CA ALA A 94 -5.81 -3.81 13.22
C ALA A 94 -6.17 -2.69 14.19
N PRO A 95 -7.42 -2.26 14.23
CA PRO A 95 -7.84 -1.30 15.26
C PRO A 95 -7.52 -1.85 16.64
N PHE A 96 -7.03 -0.99 17.51
CA PHE A 96 -6.85 -1.38 18.91
C PHE A 96 -8.23 -1.60 19.51
N ALA A 97 -8.47 -2.72 20.05
CA ALA A 97 -9.78 -3.14 20.49
C ALA A 97 -10.33 -2.19 21.52
N THR A 98 -11.42 -1.61 21.19
CA THR A 98 -11.95 -0.73 22.16
C THR A 98 -13.39 -0.91 22.28
N SER A 99 -13.78 -1.13 22.61
CA SER A 99 -14.81 -1.06 22.61
C SER A 99 -15.69 -0.11 22.76
N GLU A 100 -15.49 0.25 22.49
CA GLU A 100 -15.93 0.91 22.53
C GLU A 100 -16.34 1.33 23.02
N ASN A 101 -16.27 1.35 23.30
CA ASN A 101 -16.44 1.73 23.63
C ASN A 101 -16.86 2.09 23.69
#